data_8a20a79712b4418ad0c632881e540cf3
#
_entry.id   8a20a79712b4418ad0c632881e540cf3
#
_cell.length_a   1.000
_cell.length_b   1.000
_cell.length_c   1.000
_cell.angle_alpha   90.00
_cell.angle_beta   90.00
_cell.angle_gamma   90.00
#
_symmetry.space_group_name_H-M   'P 1'
#
loop_
_entity.id
_entity.type
_entity.pdbx_description
1 polymer ?
#
loop_
_entity_poly.entity_id
_entity_poly.type
_entity_poly.pdbx_seq_one_letter_code
_entity_poly.pdbx_strand_id
1 'polypeptide(L)'
;PNDRPRPPTKGSPSDSPLFNRAVQGVYELGSTFKIFAAAQALEIGLANPSTLIDADAPMRWGKYTIKEFEGHNYGPLISLTDVIVKSSNVGTAHVALQIGEKRQQEFLKALGFFEPTKVELFEAPYAKPLTPKNWSDIHTITISYGHGLSASPLHLAAAYASLTNGGTKVTPTLVKQAYRIPGPRIVSEETSAAARA
;
A
#
# COMPACT_ATOMS: atom_id res chain seq x y z
N PRO A 1 19.06 31.27 21.95
CA PRO A 1 19.40 29.97 21.43
C PRO A 1 18.65 29.68 20.15
N ASN A 2 19.30 29.93 19.03
CA ASN A 2 18.75 29.66 17.69
C ASN A 2 19.44 28.43 17.12
N ASP A 3 19.34 27.28 17.80
CA ASP A 3 19.84 26.02 17.25
C ASP A 3 18.86 25.50 16.20
N ARG A 4 18.90 26.13 15.04
CA ARG A 4 18.27 25.53 13.84
C ARG A 4 19.08 24.30 13.46
N PRO A 5 18.43 23.14 13.27
CA PRO A 5 19.11 21.95 12.78
C PRO A 5 19.89 22.30 11.51
N ARG A 6 21.15 21.91 11.42
CA ARG A 6 21.98 22.11 10.24
C ARG A 6 22.05 20.79 9.46
N PRO A 7 22.07 20.84 8.13
CA PRO A 7 22.34 19.65 7.34
C PRO A 7 23.69 19.04 7.76
N PRO A 8 23.82 17.71 7.80
CA PRO A 8 25.09 17.07 8.03
C PRO A 8 26.06 17.46 6.91
N THR A 9 27.30 17.73 7.26
CA THR A 9 28.37 18.04 6.30
C THR A 9 28.90 16.78 5.60
N LYS A 10 28.59 15.60 6.11
CA LYS A 10 28.95 14.29 5.55
C LYS A 10 27.79 13.32 5.77
N GLY A 11 27.62 12.34 4.88
CA GLY A 11 26.58 11.33 4.95
C GLY A 11 25.49 11.49 3.88
N SER A 12 24.44 10.70 3.98
CA SER A 12 23.28 10.75 3.10
C SER A 12 22.42 11.99 3.40
N PRO A 13 21.78 12.61 2.40
CA PRO A 13 20.75 13.64 2.65
C PRO A 13 19.67 13.20 3.64
N SER A 14 19.34 11.91 3.68
CA SER A 14 18.39 11.32 4.62
C SER A 14 18.84 11.32 6.09
N ASP A 15 20.13 11.53 6.35
CA ASP A 15 20.67 11.64 7.71
C ASP A 15 20.45 13.04 8.31
N SER A 16 20.07 14.00 7.48
CA SER A 16 19.76 15.36 7.88
C SER A 16 18.53 15.41 8.80
N PRO A 17 18.58 16.14 9.93
CA PRO A 17 17.40 16.43 10.74
C PRO A 17 16.36 17.28 10.00
N LEU A 18 16.75 17.91 8.88
CA LEU A 18 15.86 18.69 8.00
C LEU A 18 15.18 17.80 6.96
N PHE A 19 15.57 16.54 6.82
CA PHE A 19 14.94 15.63 5.88
C PHE A 19 13.54 15.22 6.36
N ASN A 20 12.52 15.63 5.62
CA ASN A 20 11.14 15.30 5.94
C ASN A 20 10.82 13.84 5.58
N ARG A 21 11.04 12.93 6.52
CA ARG A 21 10.81 11.49 6.31
C ARG A 21 9.39 11.14 5.94
N ALA A 22 8.40 11.91 6.40
CA ALA A 22 7.00 11.67 6.10
C ALA A 22 6.65 11.89 4.61
N VAL A 23 7.39 12.78 3.93
CA VAL A 23 7.12 13.19 2.56
C VAL A 23 8.23 12.77 1.61
N GLN A 24 9.52 13.06 1.95
CA GLN A 24 10.66 12.79 1.08
C GLN A 24 11.16 11.35 1.16
N GLY A 25 11.01 10.69 2.32
CA GLY A 25 11.41 9.30 2.48
C GLY A 25 10.49 8.37 1.70
N VAL A 26 11.07 7.48 0.89
CA VAL A 26 10.33 6.43 0.18
C VAL A 26 10.81 5.07 0.65
N TYR A 27 9.89 4.25 1.09
CA TYR A 27 10.16 2.97 1.75
C TYR A 27 9.29 1.88 1.16
N GLU A 28 9.77 0.65 1.16
CA GLU A 28 8.91 -0.51 1.01
C GLU A 28 8.03 -0.63 2.26
N LEU A 29 6.73 -0.69 2.05
CA LEU A 29 5.74 -0.52 3.13
C LEU A 29 5.38 -1.83 3.83
N GLY A 30 5.90 -2.96 3.33
CA GLY A 30 5.72 -4.26 3.92
C GLY A 30 4.25 -4.64 4.13
N SER A 31 3.96 -5.38 5.17
CA SER A 31 2.62 -5.94 5.43
C SER A 31 1.50 -4.92 5.62
N THR A 32 1.81 -3.64 5.84
CA THR A 32 0.79 -2.59 5.84
C THR A 32 0.13 -2.41 4.48
N PHE A 33 0.71 -2.98 3.42
CA PHE A 33 0.21 -2.86 2.06
C PHE A 33 -0.85 -3.91 1.70
N LYS A 34 -0.95 -5.01 2.46
CA LYS A 34 -1.84 -6.16 2.18
C LYS A 34 -3.32 -5.79 2.13
N ILE A 35 -3.74 -4.80 2.92
CA ILE A 35 -5.12 -4.33 2.96
C ILE A 35 -5.61 -3.86 1.58
N PHE A 36 -4.72 -3.33 0.73
CA PHE A 36 -5.10 -2.86 -0.60
C PHE A 36 -5.47 -4.02 -1.54
N ALA A 37 -4.79 -5.16 -1.43
CA ALA A 37 -5.15 -6.36 -2.18
C ALA A 37 -6.50 -6.93 -1.72
N ALA A 38 -6.73 -7.00 -0.40
CA ALA A 38 -8.00 -7.45 0.15
C ALA A 38 -9.16 -6.52 -0.25
N ALA A 39 -8.99 -5.20 -0.09
CA ALA A 39 -10.01 -4.23 -0.47
C ALA A 39 -10.34 -4.28 -1.96
N GLN A 40 -9.33 -4.46 -2.81
CA GLN A 40 -9.56 -4.60 -4.25
C GLN A 40 -10.32 -5.88 -4.58
N ALA A 41 -10.01 -7.01 -3.91
CA ALA A 41 -10.73 -8.26 -4.10
C ALA A 41 -12.20 -8.14 -3.71
N LEU A 42 -12.49 -7.44 -2.60
CA LEU A 42 -13.85 -7.14 -2.17
C LEU A 42 -14.58 -6.26 -3.19
N GLU A 43 -13.94 -5.18 -3.65
CA GLU A 43 -14.53 -4.18 -4.54
C GLU A 43 -14.95 -4.78 -5.89
N ILE A 44 -14.13 -5.68 -6.45
CA ILE A 44 -14.44 -6.32 -7.73
C ILE A 44 -15.29 -7.59 -7.59
N GLY A 45 -15.77 -7.90 -6.39
CA GLY A 45 -16.58 -9.09 -6.12
C GLY A 45 -15.83 -10.42 -6.27
N LEU A 46 -14.50 -10.40 -6.24
CA LEU A 46 -13.67 -11.59 -6.34
C LEU A 46 -13.75 -12.45 -5.06
N ALA A 47 -13.90 -11.80 -3.94
CA ALA A 47 -13.99 -12.43 -2.63
C ALA A 47 -14.91 -11.64 -1.70
N ASN A 48 -15.33 -12.28 -0.63
CA ASN A 48 -15.92 -11.67 0.56
C ASN A 48 -15.05 -12.00 1.80
N PRO A 49 -15.28 -11.41 2.96
CA PRO A 49 -14.44 -11.63 4.15
C PRO A 49 -14.28 -13.12 4.55
N SER A 50 -15.26 -13.96 4.28
CA SER A 50 -15.25 -15.38 4.60
C SER A 50 -14.75 -16.29 3.47
N THR A 51 -14.45 -15.73 2.28
CA THR A 51 -13.93 -16.50 1.15
C THR A 51 -12.62 -17.18 1.55
N LEU A 52 -12.54 -18.48 1.31
CA LEU A 52 -11.33 -19.26 1.57
C LEU A 52 -10.29 -19.00 0.51
N ILE A 53 -9.11 -18.65 0.94
CA ILE A 53 -7.93 -18.31 0.13
C ILE A 53 -6.87 -19.38 0.38
N ASP A 54 -6.21 -19.81 -0.68
CA ASP A 54 -5.05 -20.69 -0.58
C ASP A 54 -3.90 -19.98 0.16
N ALA A 55 -3.43 -20.57 1.22
CA ALA A 55 -2.32 -20.09 2.05
C ALA A 55 -1.29 -21.20 2.29
N ASP A 56 -1.30 -22.26 1.44
CA ASP A 56 -0.36 -23.35 1.55
C ASP A 56 1.09 -22.86 1.26
N ALA A 57 1.85 -22.78 2.32
CA ALA A 57 3.22 -22.28 2.29
C ALA A 57 4.22 -23.43 2.26
N PRO A 58 5.31 -23.32 1.48
CA PRO A 58 5.70 -22.21 0.59
C PRO A 58 5.04 -22.28 -0.80
N MET A 59 4.58 -21.15 -1.30
CA MET A 59 4.10 -21.03 -2.68
C MET A 59 5.29 -20.90 -3.64
N ARG A 60 5.27 -21.61 -4.76
CA ARG A 60 6.27 -21.51 -5.83
C ARG A 60 5.72 -20.77 -7.04
N TRP A 61 6.49 -19.79 -7.55
CA TRP A 61 6.20 -19.06 -8.77
C TRP A 61 7.44 -18.98 -9.66
N GLY A 62 7.49 -19.84 -10.67
CA GLY A 62 8.71 -20.01 -11.47
C GLY A 62 9.93 -20.37 -10.61
N LYS A 63 10.96 -19.54 -10.65
CA LYS A 63 12.17 -19.69 -9.83
C LYS A 63 12.06 -19.09 -8.41
N TYR A 64 10.96 -18.42 -8.12
CA TYR A 64 10.75 -17.73 -6.86
C TYR A 64 9.98 -18.61 -5.87
N THR A 65 10.27 -18.42 -4.61
CA THR A 65 9.55 -19.08 -3.50
C THR A 65 9.04 -18.02 -2.54
N ILE A 66 7.74 -17.93 -2.39
CA ILE A 66 7.06 -17.05 -1.46
C ILE A 66 6.84 -17.83 -0.15
N LYS A 67 7.27 -17.25 0.95
CA LYS A 67 7.17 -17.87 2.28
C LYS A 67 6.40 -16.94 3.21
N GLU A 68 5.81 -17.53 4.24
CA GLU A 68 5.30 -16.77 5.37
C GLU A 68 6.45 -16.21 6.21
N PHE A 69 6.17 -15.16 6.97
CA PHE A 69 7.12 -14.57 7.89
C PHE A 69 7.54 -15.61 8.94
N GLU A 70 8.84 -15.69 9.24
CA GLU A 70 9.44 -16.64 10.20
C GLU A 70 9.07 -18.11 9.97
N GLY A 71 8.64 -18.47 8.75
CA GLY A 71 8.29 -19.87 8.42
C GLY A 71 6.97 -20.32 9.04
N HIS A 72 6.10 -19.40 9.43
CA HIS A 72 4.76 -19.74 9.88
C HIS A 72 4.01 -20.58 8.83
N ASN A 73 3.07 -21.38 9.29
CA ASN A 73 2.15 -22.14 8.46
C ASN A 73 0.73 -21.95 9.00
N TYR A 74 -0.12 -21.35 8.19
CA TYR A 74 -1.51 -21.05 8.58
C TYR A 74 -2.51 -22.10 8.11
N GLY A 75 -1.99 -23.18 7.52
CA GLY A 75 -2.80 -24.23 6.90
C GLY A 75 -3.10 -23.92 5.42
N PRO A 76 -3.68 -24.91 4.70
CA PRO A 76 -3.84 -24.80 3.25
C PRO A 76 -4.88 -23.77 2.82
N LEU A 77 -5.93 -23.54 3.65
CA LEU A 77 -7.00 -22.60 3.34
C LEU A 77 -7.32 -21.77 4.58
N ILE A 78 -7.38 -20.45 4.41
CA ILE A 78 -7.78 -19.48 5.43
C ILE A 78 -8.74 -18.46 4.83
N SER A 79 -9.58 -17.82 5.65
CA SER A 79 -10.49 -16.79 5.18
C SER A 79 -9.72 -15.53 4.70
N LEU A 80 -10.32 -14.72 3.83
CA LEU A 80 -9.73 -13.44 3.44
C LEU A 80 -9.47 -12.55 4.67
N THR A 81 -10.35 -12.59 5.67
CA THR A 81 -10.11 -11.93 6.97
C THR A 81 -8.85 -12.46 7.63
N ASP A 82 -8.67 -13.77 7.69
CA ASP A 82 -7.46 -14.37 8.28
C ASP A 82 -6.18 -14.05 7.49
N VAL A 83 -6.27 -13.90 6.16
CA VAL A 83 -5.12 -13.45 5.35
C VAL A 83 -4.58 -12.11 5.88
N ILE A 84 -5.47 -11.20 6.26
CA ILE A 84 -5.09 -9.89 6.80
C ILE A 84 -4.68 -10.00 8.28
N VAL A 85 -5.50 -10.64 9.12
CA VAL A 85 -5.25 -10.77 10.57
C VAL A 85 -3.94 -11.49 10.87
N LYS A 86 -3.67 -12.59 10.15
CA LYS A 86 -2.43 -13.37 10.28
C LYS A 86 -1.29 -12.81 9.45
N SER A 87 -1.57 -11.81 8.61
CA SER A 87 -0.60 -11.21 7.71
C SER A 87 0.06 -12.22 6.75
N SER A 88 -0.75 -13.10 6.15
CA SER A 88 -0.26 -14.13 5.23
C SER A 88 0.31 -13.52 3.94
N ASN A 89 1.55 -13.83 3.63
CA ASN A 89 2.18 -13.44 2.36
C ASN A 89 1.63 -14.29 1.21
N VAL A 90 1.50 -15.61 1.45
CA VAL A 90 1.03 -16.56 0.43
C VAL A 90 -0.43 -16.30 0.09
N GLY A 91 -1.30 -16.15 1.09
CA GLY A 91 -2.70 -15.82 0.86
C GLY A 91 -2.87 -14.50 0.09
N THR A 92 -2.10 -13.47 0.46
CA THR A 92 -2.14 -12.18 -0.26
C THR A 92 -1.63 -12.31 -1.69
N ALA A 93 -0.58 -13.12 -1.93
CA ALA A 93 -0.06 -13.40 -3.27
C ALA A 93 -1.11 -14.07 -4.17
N HIS A 94 -1.84 -15.06 -3.65
CA HIS A 94 -2.92 -15.72 -4.39
C HIS A 94 -4.07 -14.75 -4.73
N VAL A 95 -4.46 -13.90 -3.79
CA VAL A 95 -5.46 -12.85 -4.04
C VAL A 95 -4.99 -11.91 -5.16
N ALA A 96 -3.73 -11.44 -5.09
CA ALA A 96 -3.18 -10.50 -6.07
C ALA A 96 -3.11 -11.11 -7.48
N LEU A 97 -2.74 -12.38 -7.61
CA LEU A 97 -2.72 -13.07 -8.90
C LEU A 97 -4.12 -13.19 -9.52
N GLN A 98 -5.15 -13.42 -8.70
CA GLN A 98 -6.53 -13.47 -9.18
C GLN A 98 -7.04 -12.08 -9.60
N ILE A 99 -6.62 -11.01 -8.91
CA ILE A 99 -6.87 -9.61 -9.32
C ILE A 99 -6.22 -9.33 -10.66
N GLY A 100 -4.97 -9.72 -10.81
CA GLY A 100 -4.14 -9.53 -11.98
C GLY A 100 -3.45 -8.17 -12.04
N GLU A 101 -2.37 -8.15 -12.82
CA GLU A 101 -1.43 -7.03 -12.95
C GLU A 101 -2.11 -5.69 -13.26
N LYS A 102 -2.92 -5.67 -14.33
CA LYS A 102 -3.53 -4.43 -14.82
C LYS A 102 -4.46 -3.79 -13.78
N ARG A 103 -5.33 -4.59 -13.16
CA ARG A 103 -6.26 -4.10 -12.14
C ARG A 103 -5.52 -3.61 -10.90
N GLN A 104 -4.47 -4.32 -10.49
CA GLN A 104 -3.64 -3.90 -9.36
C GLN A 104 -2.99 -2.54 -9.64
N GLN A 105 -2.39 -2.34 -10.82
CA GLN A 105 -1.79 -1.06 -11.20
C GLN A 105 -2.82 0.08 -11.22
N GLU A 106 -3.98 -0.13 -11.85
CA GLU A 106 -5.05 0.86 -11.93
C GLU A 106 -5.53 1.28 -10.53
N PHE A 107 -5.70 0.32 -9.63
CA PHE A 107 -6.13 0.59 -8.26
C PHE A 107 -5.09 1.37 -7.46
N LEU A 108 -3.82 0.96 -7.51
CA LEU A 108 -2.72 1.65 -6.83
C LEU A 108 -2.50 3.07 -7.40
N LYS A 109 -2.70 3.26 -8.71
CA LYS A 109 -2.68 4.58 -9.35
C LYS A 109 -3.82 5.45 -8.83
N ALA A 110 -5.03 4.92 -8.73
CA ALA A 110 -6.18 5.65 -8.19
C ALA A 110 -5.94 6.09 -6.75
N LEU A 111 -5.29 5.26 -5.93
CA LEU A 111 -4.87 5.59 -4.56
C LEU A 111 -3.74 6.62 -4.49
N GLY A 112 -3.00 6.87 -5.59
CA GLY A 112 -1.95 7.88 -5.64
C GLY A 112 -0.51 7.35 -5.56
N PHE A 113 -0.30 6.02 -5.61
CA PHE A 113 1.05 5.42 -5.50
C PHE A 113 1.94 5.56 -6.75
N PHE A 114 1.52 6.32 -7.75
CA PHE A 114 2.30 6.54 -8.99
C PHE A 114 2.72 7.98 -9.18
N GLU A 115 2.29 8.88 -8.31
CA GLU A 115 2.54 10.31 -8.40
C GLU A 115 3.10 10.85 -7.07
N PRO A 116 3.83 11.96 -7.06
CA PRO A 116 4.15 12.67 -5.82
C PRO A 116 2.88 13.07 -5.06
N THR A 117 2.98 13.20 -3.74
CA THR A 117 1.87 13.74 -2.94
C THR A 117 1.60 15.20 -3.31
N LYS A 118 0.33 15.60 -3.28
CA LYS A 118 -0.08 16.97 -3.60
C LYS A 118 -0.18 17.89 -2.37
N VAL A 119 0.55 17.56 -1.31
CA VAL A 119 0.63 18.41 -0.11
C VAL A 119 1.46 19.66 -0.43
N GLU A 120 1.11 20.79 0.18
CA GLU A 120 1.71 22.09 -0.05
C GLU A 120 3.06 22.25 0.69
N LEU A 121 3.99 21.35 0.40
CA LEU A 121 5.37 21.38 0.87
C LEU A 121 6.31 21.46 -0.31
N PHE A 122 7.35 22.27 -0.19
CA PHE A 122 8.30 22.50 -1.26
C PHE A 122 8.96 21.20 -1.77
N GLU A 123 9.22 20.27 -0.87
CA GLU A 123 9.86 19.00 -1.17
C GLU A 123 8.91 17.91 -1.74
N ALA A 124 7.59 18.08 -1.60
CA ALA A 124 6.61 17.07 -1.99
C ALA A 124 6.68 16.66 -3.48
N PRO A 125 6.87 17.57 -4.46
CA PRO A 125 6.94 17.19 -5.87
C PRO A 125 8.14 16.30 -6.23
N TYR A 126 9.16 16.29 -5.40
CA TYR A 126 10.39 15.52 -5.63
C TYR A 126 10.32 14.10 -5.06
N ALA A 127 9.34 13.83 -4.22
CA ALA A 127 9.16 12.55 -3.53
C ALA A 127 8.22 11.62 -4.31
N LYS A 128 8.66 11.19 -5.51
CA LYS A 128 7.89 10.27 -6.34
C LYS A 128 8.05 8.82 -5.85
N PRO A 129 6.97 8.05 -5.74
CA PRO A 129 7.05 6.63 -5.47
C PRO A 129 7.92 5.89 -6.50
N LEU A 130 8.60 4.84 -6.05
CA LEU A 130 9.42 3.98 -6.90
C LEU A 130 8.60 2.74 -7.26
N THR A 131 8.47 2.50 -8.56
CA THR A 131 7.72 1.37 -9.11
C THR A 131 8.59 0.56 -10.07
N PRO A 132 8.31 -0.74 -10.30
CA PRO A 132 9.02 -1.52 -11.31
C PRO A 132 8.89 -0.88 -12.69
N LYS A 133 9.98 -0.86 -13.46
CA LYS A 133 9.96 -0.41 -14.86
C LYS A 133 9.15 -1.36 -15.74
N ASN A 134 9.32 -2.65 -15.53
CA ASN A 134 8.61 -3.73 -16.21
C ASN A 134 7.83 -4.49 -15.14
N TRP A 135 6.53 -4.25 -15.07
CA TRP A 135 5.65 -4.96 -14.15
C TRP A 135 5.39 -6.37 -14.70
N SER A 136 5.28 -7.36 -13.84
CA SER A 136 5.00 -8.76 -14.19
C SER A 136 4.33 -9.44 -13.01
N ASP A 137 3.89 -10.68 -13.17
CA ASP A 137 3.22 -11.43 -12.10
C ASP A 137 4.03 -11.46 -10.80
N ILE A 138 5.35 -11.63 -10.87
CA ILE A 138 6.16 -11.63 -9.65
C ILE A 138 6.15 -10.27 -8.95
N HIS A 139 6.08 -9.18 -9.70
CA HIS A 139 5.91 -7.85 -9.10
C HIS A 139 4.50 -7.69 -8.52
N THR A 140 3.47 -8.21 -9.20
CA THR A 140 2.10 -8.25 -8.69
C THR A 140 2.04 -8.98 -7.35
N ILE A 141 2.70 -10.14 -7.25
CA ILE A 141 2.84 -10.91 -6.03
C ILE A 141 3.55 -10.09 -4.94
N THR A 142 4.77 -9.62 -5.19
CA THR A 142 5.59 -8.98 -4.15
C THR A 142 5.01 -7.66 -3.68
N ILE A 143 4.46 -6.86 -4.59
CA ILE A 143 3.83 -5.57 -4.25
C ILE A 143 2.58 -5.79 -3.38
N SER A 144 1.85 -6.87 -3.55
CA SER A 144 0.65 -7.14 -2.75
C SER A 144 0.92 -7.22 -1.25
N TYR A 145 2.13 -7.64 -0.86
CA TYR A 145 2.57 -7.66 0.54
C TYR A 145 3.68 -6.63 0.83
N GLY A 146 3.81 -5.61 -0.02
CA GLY A 146 4.54 -4.37 0.25
C GLY A 146 6.02 -4.36 -0.11
N HIS A 147 6.46 -5.23 -1.04
CA HIS A 147 7.83 -5.24 -1.57
C HIS A 147 7.84 -4.95 -3.08
N GLY A 148 8.88 -4.23 -3.55
CA GLY A 148 9.03 -3.89 -4.97
C GLY A 148 8.30 -2.62 -5.41
N LEU A 149 7.57 -1.98 -4.51
CA LEU A 149 7.05 -0.62 -4.64
C LEU A 149 7.45 0.14 -3.38
N SER A 150 8.03 1.34 -3.54
CA SER A 150 8.38 2.21 -2.42
C SER A 150 7.60 3.51 -2.50
N ALA A 151 7.06 3.95 -1.38
CA ALA A 151 6.31 5.21 -1.28
C ALA A 151 6.56 5.88 0.06
N SER A 152 6.15 7.15 0.18
CA SER A 152 6.31 7.87 1.45
C SER A 152 5.22 7.47 2.46
N PRO A 153 5.48 7.66 3.76
CA PRO A 153 4.45 7.49 4.79
C PRO A 153 3.18 8.31 4.54
N LEU A 154 3.30 9.48 3.92
CA LEU A 154 2.15 10.30 3.58
C LEU A 154 1.29 9.69 2.46
N HIS A 155 1.91 9.01 1.47
CA HIS A 155 1.17 8.24 0.47
C HIS A 155 0.35 7.14 1.14
N LEU A 156 0.97 6.39 2.05
CA LEU A 156 0.29 5.32 2.79
C LEU A 156 -0.88 5.85 3.59
N ALA A 157 -0.66 6.92 4.37
CA ALA A 157 -1.71 7.54 5.19
C ALA A 157 -2.89 8.05 4.33
N ALA A 158 -2.61 8.69 3.19
CA ALA A 158 -3.64 9.16 2.27
C ALA A 158 -4.43 8.01 1.63
N ALA A 159 -3.74 6.91 1.28
CA ALA A 159 -4.38 5.72 0.72
C ALA A 159 -5.27 5.02 1.76
N TYR A 160 -4.80 4.85 3.00
CA TYR A 160 -5.63 4.32 4.09
C TYR A 160 -6.83 5.22 4.37
N ALA A 161 -6.62 6.53 4.46
CA ALA A 161 -7.72 7.48 4.64
C ALA A 161 -8.75 7.40 3.51
N SER A 162 -8.30 7.22 2.26
CA SER A 162 -9.18 7.05 1.10
C SER A 162 -9.98 5.75 1.16
N LEU A 163 -9.35 4.69 1.67
CA LEU A 163 -10.00 3.39 1.80
C LEU A 163 -11.05 3.40 2.93
N THR A 164 -10.76 4.08 4.06
CA THR A 164 -11.56 3.95 5.30
C THR A 164 -12.58 5.06 5.54
N ASN A 165 -12.67 6.07 4.68
CA ASN A 165 -13.55 7.22 4.84
C ASN A 165 -14.93 7.11 4.12
N GLY A 166 -15.30 5.91 3.73
CA GLY A 166 -16.42 5.67 2.82
C GLY A 166 -15.97 5.48 1.37
N GLY A 167 -14.66 5.37 1.10
CA GLY A 167 -14.10 4.98 -0.19
C GLY A 167 -13.85 6.13 -1.18
N THR A 168 -13.72 7.36 -0.71
CA THR A 168 -13.40 8.52 -1.57
C THR A 168 -11.94 8.94 -1.43
N LYS A 169 -11.31 9.32 -2.53
CA LYS A 169 -9.89 9.73 -2.55
C LYS A 169 -9.63 10.90 -1.60
N VAL A 170 -8.63 10.76 -0.76
CA VAL A 170 -8.11 11.83 0.09
C VAL A 170 -6.87 12.43 -0.56
N THR A 171 -6.87 13.74 -0.74
CA THR A 171 -5.69 14.51 -1.09
C THR A 171 -5.20 15.23 0.16
N PRO A 172 -3.99 14.94 0.65
CA PRO A 172 -3.43 15.63 1.82
C PRO A 172 -3.28 17.11 1.56
N THR A 173 -3.58 17.94 2.57
CA THR A 173 -3.39 19.40 2.52
C THR A 173 -3.04 19.95 3.90
N LEU A 174 -2.19 20.95 3.95
CA LEU A 174 -1.89 21.75 5.15
C LEU A 174 -2.74 23.01 5.22
N VAL A 175 -3.45 23.34 4.13
CA VAL A 175 -4.30 24.51 4.06
C VAL A 175 -5.67 24.20 4.66
N LYS A 176 -6.08 25.01 5.63
CA LYS A 176 -7.42 24.86 6.23
C LYS A 176 -8.50 25.07 5.17
N GLN A 177 -9.35 24.07 5.00
CA GLN A 177 -10.48 24.10 4.08
C GLN A 177 -11.73 24.59 4.81
N ALA A 178 -12.52 25.45 4.17
CA ALA A 178 -13.80 25.91 4.71
C ALA A 178 -14.83 24.75 4.76
N TYR A 179 -14.78 23.87 3.76
CA TYR A 179 -15.56 22.65 3.68
C TYR A 179 -14.80 21.58 2.92
N ARG A 180 -15.11 20.33 3.23
CA ARG A 180 -14.50 19.19 2.57
C ARG A 180 -15.15 18.93 1.22
N ILE A 181 -14.37 18.93 0.16
CA ILE A 181 -14.80 18.46 -1.17
C ILE A 181 -14.34 16.99 -1.30
N PRO A 182 -15.29 16.02 -1.37
CA PRO A 182 -14.92 14.63 -1.56
C PRO A 182 -14.18 14.45 -2.90
N GLY A 183 -13.11 13.68 -2.87
CA GLY A 183 -12.44 13.24 -4.09
C GLY A 183 -13.25 12.18 -4.86
N PRO A 184 -12.74 11.69 -6.01
CA PRO A 184 -13.38 10.62 -6.74
C PRO A 184 -13.49 9.35 -5.89
N ARG A 185 -14.52 8.55 -6.15
CA ARG A 185 -14.70 7.26 -5.50
C ARG A 185 -13.62 6.27 -5.95
N ILE A 186 -12.98 5.63 -4.98
CA ILE A 186 -11.98 4.58 -5.20
C ILE A 186 -12.58 3.20 -4.97
N VAL A 187 -13.38 3.05 -3.90
CA VAL A 187 -14.11 1.84 -3.56
C VAL A 187 -15.52 2.20 -3.09
N SER A 188 -16.40 1.24 -3.07
CA SER A 188 -17.75 1.36 -2.52
C SER A 188 -17.74 1.64 -1.01
N GLU A 189 -18.85 2.14 -0.48
CA GLU A 189 -19.02 2.31 0.97
C GLU A 189 -18.99 0.95 1.70
N GLU A 190 -19.50 -0.09 1.06
CA GLU A 190 -19.49 -1.46 1.56
C GLU A 190 -18.06 -1.99 1.70
N THR A 191 -17.24 -1.87 0.65
CA THR A 191 -15.82 -2.24 0.71
C THR A 191 -15.07 -1.43 1.77
N SER A 192 -15.35 -0.13 1.85
CA SER A 192 -14.76 0.74 2.87
C SER A 192 -15.16 0.33 4.28
N ALA A 193 -16.39 -0.09 4.50
CA ALA A 193 -16.86 -0.59 5.79
C ALA A 193 -16.18 -1.93 6.15
N ALA A 194 -16.09 -2.85 5.20
CA ALA A 194 -15.41 -4.13 5.40
C ALA A 194 -13.92 -3.96 5.71
N ALA A 195 -13.26 -2.97 5.08
CA ALA A 195 -11.84 -2.67 5.35
C ALA A 195 -11.58 -2.06 6.74
N ARG A 196 -12.62 -1.58 7.45
CA ARG A 196 -12.53 -1.06 8.83
C ARG A 196 -12.85 -2.10 9.90
N ALA A 197 -13.54 -3.18 9.53
CA ALA A 197 -13.93 -4.25 10.44
C ALA A 197 -12.77 -5.17 10.78
#